data_999f26ef6c5dbc703f036eafa8b77015
#
_entry.id   999f26ef6c5dbc703f036eafa8b77015
#
_cell.length_a   1.000
_cell.length_b   1.000
_cell.length_c   1.000
_cell.angle_alpha   90.00
_cell.angle_beta   90.00
_cell.angle_gamma   90.00
#
_symmetry.space_group_name_H-M   'P 1'
#
loop_
_entity.id
_entity.type
_entity.pdbx_description
1 polymer ?
#
loop_
_entity_poly.entity_id
_entity_poly.type
_entity_poly.pdbx_seq_one_letter_code
_entity_poly.pdbx_strand_id
1 'polypeptide(L)'
;MDTKARDVAMALAEDARQAEWENVSFTAEVFKGSFRWDLVHPFPAQSPEDRKIGDDYLVKVREVLERHVDPYQIDEQGEYPAAALEAMAAIGLFGMKIPQEYGGLGFSITNYARVLGMIGSYCSNTVTYLSAHQSIGVPQPLREFGTEEQKRKYLPRLARGEISAFALTEPDVGSDPARMGTVATPTEDGKAFILNGDKQWCTNVTDPKTTLIAVLARTPDKELPNGKKIPQISCFVVETAWPGVERVRRSTFMGLRGIANGSVTFKNVRVPAENMIGKPGEGLKIALATLNVGRLGLPAAAIGVGMAFVDDARWWITTRQQWGQPVGKHQAIA
;
A
#
# COMPACT_ATOMS: atom_id res chain seq x y z
N MET A 1 7.52 -29.67 11.40
CA MET A 1 6.93 -28.40 11.88
C MET A 1 6.28 -28.66 13.21
N ASP A 2 6.65 -27.93 14.24
CA ASP A 2 6.02 -28.09 15.56
C ASP A 2 4.54 -27.69 15.48
N THR A 3 3.63 -28.62 15.70
CA THR A 3 2.18 -28.44 15.63
C THR A 3 1.72 -27.32 16.56
N LYS A 4 2.35 -27.19 17.72
CA LYS A 4 2.05 -26.17 18.72
C LYS A 4 2.42 -24.76 18.23
N ALA A 5 3.55 -24.60 17.54
CA ALA A 5 3.96 -23.32 16.95
C ALA A 5 3.01 -22.90 15.81
N ARG A 6 2.55 -23.86 15.00
CA ARG A 6 1.55 -23.61 13.96
C ARG A 6 0.23 -23.11 14.56
N ASP A 7 -0.27 -23.79 15.58
CA ASP A 7 -1.57 -23.46 16.18
C ASP A 7 -1.53 -22.09 16.87
N VAL A 8 -0.41 -21.71 17.48
CA VAL A 8 -0.20 -20.36 18.05
C VAL A 8 -0.19 -19.31 16.95
N ALA A 9 0.50 -19.55 15.83
CA ALA A 9 0.56 -18.61 14.70
C ALA A 9 -0.82 -18.44 14.05
N MET A 10 -1.58 -19.52 13.90
CA MET A 10 -2.96 -19.46 13.39
C MET A 10 -3.88 -18.68 14.33
N ALA A 11 -3.82 -18.92 15.63
CA ALA A 11 -4.60 -18.18 16.62
C ALA A 11 -4.28 -16.67 16.59
N LEU A 12 -3.00 -16.30 16.50
CA LEU A 12 -2.59 -14.90 16.40
C LEU A 12 -3.09 -14.22 15.11
N ALA A 13 -3.06 -14.95 14.00
CA ALA A 13 -3.58 -14.45 12.72
C ALA A 13 -5.12 -14.32 12.76
N GLU A 14 -5.82 -15.23 13.42
CA GLU A 14 -7.28 -15.18 13.57
C GLU A 14 -7.71 -14.02 14.47
N ASP A 15 -7.06 -13.83 15.62
CA ASP A 15 -7.31 -12.71 16.53
C ASP A 15 -7.05 -11.33 15.88
N ALA A 16 -6.13 -11.29 14.90
CA ALA A 16 -5.82 -10.07 14.17
C ALA A 16 -6.84 -9.74 13.08
N ARG A 17 -7.72 -10.69 12.71
CA ARG A 17 -8.79 -10.46 11.73
C ARG A 17 -9.93 -9.69 12.35
N GLN A 18 -10.61 -8.92 11.50
CA GLN A 18 -11.85 -8.29 11.91
C GLN A 18 -12.92 -9.38 12.07
N ALA A 19 -13.36 -9.63 13.30
CA ALA A 19 -14.33 -10.67 13.61
C ALA A 19 -15.78 -10.23 13.39
N GLU A 20 -16.06 -8.93 13.53
CA GLU A 20 -17.39 -8.35 13.39
C GLU A 20 -17.46 -7.42 12.18
N TRP A 21 -18.48 -7.61 11.36
CA TRP A 21 -18.78 -6.79 10.20
C TRP A 21 -20.10 -6.07 10.44
N GLU A 22 -20.09 -4.74 10.39
CA GLU A 22 -21.30 -3.93 10.50
C GLU A 22 -22.28 -4.19 9.34
N ASN A 23 -21.75 -4.59 8.18
CA ASN A 23 -22.52 -4.83 6.99
C ASN A 23 -22.32 -6.25 6.46
N VAL A 24 -23.36 -6.80 5.85
CA VAL A 24 -23.32 -8.10 5.19
C VAL A 24 -22.41 -8.02 3.97
N SER A 25 -21.50 -8.97 3.81
CA SER A 25 -20.61 -9.04 2.65
C SER A 25 -21.28 -9.74 1.47
N PHE A 26 -21.41 -9.05 0.34
CA PHE A 26 -21.92 -9.65 -0.90
C PHE A 26 -21.13 -10.91 -1.29
N THR A 27 -19.80 -10.84 -1.25
CA THR A 27 -18.96 -11.99 -1.60
C THR A 27 -19.20 -13.18 -0.66
N ALA A 28 -19.32 -12.93 0.66
CA ALA A 28 -19.63 -13.99 1.61
C ALA A 28 -20.98 -14.65 1.33
N GLU A 29 -22.00 -13.87 0.97
CA GLU A 29 -23.31 -14.40 0.59
C GLU A 29 -23.25 -15.25 -0.68
N VAL A 30 -22.50 -14.81 -1.69
CA VAL A 30 -22.28 -15.61 -2.91
C VAL A 30 -21.63 -16.96 -2.58
N PHE A 31 -20.62 -17.00 -1.70
CA PHE A 31 -20.00 -18.25 -1.27
C PHE A 31 -20.93 -19.16 -0.46
N LYS A 32 -21.97 -18.60 0.18
CA LYS A 32 -23.04 -19.35 0.85
C LYS A 32 -24.13 -19.81 -0.14
N GLY A 33 -24.01 -19.48 -1.42
CA GLY A 33 -25.02 -19.80 -2.43
C GLY A 33 -26.18 -18.81 -2.52
N SER A 34 -26.08 -17.65 -1.88
CA SER A 34 -27.12 -16.60 -1.87
C SER A 34 -26.67 -15.40 -2.70
N PHE A 35 -27.40 -15.11 -3.78
CA PHE A 35 -27.12 -13.94 -4.62
C PHE A 35 -27.92 -12.73 -4.15
N ARG A 36 -27.31 -11.87 -3.34
CA ARG A 36 -27.92 -10.68 -2.74
C ARG A 36 -27.66 -9.45 -3.61
N TRP A 37 -28.50 -9.27 -4.66
CA TRP A 37 -28.40 -8.12 -5.57
C TRP A 37 -28.56 -6.78 -4.87
N ASP A 38 -29.36 -6.73 -3.83
CA ASP A 38 -29.61 -5.56 -2.98
C ASP A 38 -28.35 -5.01 -2.29
N LEU A 39 -27.28 -5.82 -2.16
CA LEU A 39 -26.01 -5.37 -1.59
C LEU A 39 -25.09 -4.67 -2.59
N VAL A 40 -25.37 -4.78 -3.89
CA VAL A 40 -24.52 -4.22 -4.96
C VAL A 40 -25.27 -3.25 -5.88
N HIS A 41 -26.61 -3.19 -5.79
CA HIS A 41 -27.42 -2.31 -6.61
C HIS A 41 -28.59 -1.73 -5.81
N PRO A 42 -28.90 -0.41 -5.96
CA PRO A 42 -28.16 0.56 -6.75
C PRO A 42 -26.78 0.87 -6.15
N PHE A 43 -25.79 1.15 -7.01
CA PHE A 43 -24.48 1.57 -6.53
C PHE A 43 -24.60 2.92 -5.80
N PRO A 44 -23.91 3.09 -4.64
CA PRO A 44 -23.88 4.35 -3.94
C PRO A 44 -23.39 5.48 -4.87
N ALA A 45 -24.19 6.53 -4.99
CA ALA A 45 -23.82 7.69 -5.77
C ALA A 45 -22.80 8.53 -4.98
N GLN A 46 -21.76 9.00 -5.67
CA GLN A 46 -20.87 10.02 -5.15
C GLN A 46 -21.62 11.36 -5.04
N SER A 47 -21.41 12.15 -3.96
CA SER A 47 -22.04 13.46 -3.86
C SER A 47 -21.55 14.37 -5.00
N PRO A 48 -22.39 15.31 -5.49
CA PRO A 48 -21.99 16.23 -6.56
C PRO A 48 -20.71 17.03 -6.21
N GLU A 49 -20.55 17.43 -4.95
CA GLU A 49 -19.41 18.19 -4.45
C GLU A 49 -18.14 17.36 -4.49
N ASP A 50 -18.17 16.13 -3.94
CA ASP A 50 -17.03 15.23 -3.94
C ASP A 50 -16.66 14.82 -5.36
N ARG A 51 -17.66 14.60 -6.23
CA ARG A 51 -17.45 14.31 -7.65
C ARG A 51 -16.74 15.45 -8.35
N LYS A 52 -17.18 16.71 -8.13
CA LYS A 52 -16.55 17.89 -8.72
C LYS A 52 -15.10 18.05 -8.31
N ILE A 53 -14.78 17.84 -7.02
CA ILE A 53 -13.39 17.84 -6.52
C ILE A 53 -12.53 16.84 -7.31
N GLY A 54 -13.05 15.63 -7.50
CA GLY A 54 -12.37 14.60 -8.29
C GLY A 54 -12.21 14.97 -9.75
N ASP A 55 -13.26 15.47 -10.40
CA ASP A 55 -13.24 15.88 -11.82
C ASP A 55 -12.18 16.99 -12.08
N ASP A 56 -12.18 18.02 -11.23
CA ASP A 56 -11.20 19.12 -11.32
C ASP A 56 -9.76 18.64 -11.10
N TYR A 57 -9.58 17.67 -10.22
CA TYR A 57 -8.25 17.12 -9.94
C TYR A 57 -7.73 16.18 -11.04
N LEU A 58 -8.60 15.38 -11.64
CA LEU A 58 -8.24 14.49 -12.74
C LEU A 58 -7.66 15.24 -13.94
N VAL A 59 -8.10 16.48 -14.21
CA VAL A 59 -7.49 17.33 -15.24
C VAL A 59 -6.02 17.57 -14.94
N LYS A 60 -5.69 17.97 -13.69
CA LYS A 60 -4.30 18.21 -13.26
C LYS A 60 -3.44 16.95 -13.31
N VAL A 61 -4.02 15.80 -12.92
CA VAL A 61 -3.32 14.53 -12.99
C VAL A 61 -2.96 14.18 -14.43
N ARG A 62 -3.91 14.30 -15.35
CA ARG A 62 -3.69 14.06 -16.79
C ARG A 62 -2.55 14.92 -17.32
N GLU A 63 -2.57 16.23 -17.05
CA GLU A 63 -1.52 17.14 -17.50
C GLU A 63 -0.13 16.75 -16.99
N VAL A 64 -0.03 16.32 -15.74
CA VAL A 64 1.25 15.86 -15.17
C VAL A 64 1.72 14.56 -15.82
N LEU A 65 0.80 13.60 -16.01
CA LEU A 65 1.13 12.33 -16.67
C LEU A 65 1.64 12.57 -18.10
N GLU A 66 0.90 13.31 -18.90
CA GLU A 66 1.23 13.57 -20.32
C GLU A 66 2.54 14.35 -20.51
N ARG A 67 2.87 15.27 -19.58
CA ARG A 67 4.07 16.12 -19.71
C ARG A 67 5.32 15.56 -19.07
N HIS A 68 5.19 14.74 -18.03
CA HIS A 68 6.33 14.38 -17.16
C HIS A 68 6.52 12.89 -16.96
N VAL A 69 5.55 12.06 -17.34
CA VAL A 69 5.62 10.59 -17.12
C VAL A 69 5.71 9.89 -18.46
N ASP A 70 6.87 9.37 -18.80
CA ASP A 70 7.07 8.47 -19.94
C ASP A 70 7.08 7.01 -19.43
N PRO A 71 6.00 6.23 -19.65
CA PRO A 71 5.91 4.86 -19.16
C PRO A 71 7.00 3.94 -19.70
N TYR A 72 7.42 4.13 -20.95
CA TYR A 72 8.45 3.32 -21.59
C TYR A 72 9.82 3.62 -21.00
N GLN A 73 10.16 4.90 -20.85
CA GLN A 73 11.42 5.32 -20.24
C GLN A 73 11.54 4.80 -18.81
N ILE A 74 10.47 4.92 -18.00
CA ILE A 74 10.46 4.46 -16.62
C ILE A 74 10.65 2.94 -16.54
N ASP A 75 10.00 2.18 -17.41
CA ASP A 75 10.13 0.72 -17.40
C ASP A 75 11.48 0.26 -17.93
N GLU A 76 12.04 0.90 -18.96
CA GLU A 76 13.37 0.60 -19.49
C GLU A 76 14.50 0.94 -18.51
N GLN A 77 14.47 2.14 -17.95
CA GLN A 77 15.52 2.61 -17.03
C GLN A 77 15.36 2.06 -15.62
N GLY A 78 14.14 1.65 -15.26
CA GLY A 78 13.80 1.21 -13.92
C GLY A 78 13.79 2.33 -12.88
N GLU A 79 13.76 3.59 -13.30
CA GLU A 79 13.83 4.76 -12.43
C GLU A 79 12.89 5.87 -12.91
N TYR A 80 12.49 6.73 -11.97
CA TYR A 80 11.69 7.90 -12.27
C TYR A 80 12.59 9.11 -12.52
N PRO A 81 12.34 9.90 -13.58
CA PRO A 81 12.94 11.21 -13.71
C PRO A 81 12.58 12.10 -12.51
N ALA A 82 13.55 12.85 -11.98
CA ALA A 82 13.32 13.74 -10.83
C ALA A 82 12.18 14.74 -11.10
N ALA A 83 12.12 15.27 -12.31
CA ALA A 83 11.06 16.19 -12.74
C ALA A 83 9.65 15.57 -12.67
N ALA A 84 9.51 14.27 -12.96
CA ALA A 84 8.23 13.57 -12.84
C ALA A 84 7.79 13.48 -11.37
N LEU A 85 8.72 13.12 -10.45
CA LEU A 85 8.43 13.05 -9.03
C LEU A 85 8.10 14.42 -8.44
N GLU A 86 8.79 15.48 -8.87
CA GLU A 86 8.54 16.87 -8.47
C GLU A 86 7.19 17.36 -8.97
N ALA A 87 6.84 17.11 -10.22
CA ALA A 87 5.54 17.47 -10.78
C ALA A 87 4.37 16.75 -10.07
N MET A 88 4.53 15.46 -9.77
CA MET A 88 3.56 14.69 -8.98
C MET A 88 3.42 15.24 -7.56
N ALA A 89 4.52 15.61 -6.91
CA ALA A 89 4.51 16.21 -5.57
C ALA A 89 3.81 17.59 -5.58
N ALA A 90 4.08 18.40 -6.59
CA ALA A 90 3.52 19.75 -6.72
C ALA A 90 1.97 19.78 -6.78
N ILE A 91 1.35 18.74 -7.33
CA ILE A 91 -0.12 18.61 -7.33
C ILE A 91 -0.66 17.76 -6.17
N GLY A 92 0.20 17.32 -5.22
CA GLY A 92 -0.21 16.60 -4.02
C GLY A 92 -0.49 15.10 -4.22
N LEU A 93 -0.01 14.48 -5.30
CA LEU A 93 -0.25 13.05 -5.58
C LEU A 93 0.26 12.12 -4.48
N PHE A 94 1.24 12.53 -3.67
CA PHE A 94 1.75 11.72 -2.55
C PHE A 94 0.88 11.82 -1.29
N GLY A 95 0.00 12.82 -1.20
CA GLY A 95 -0.85 13.06 -0.03
C GLY A 95 -2.35 12.96 -0.30
N MET A 96 -2.79 12.22 -1.33
CA MET A 96 -4.21 12.20 -1.72
C MET A 96 -5.17 11.85 -0.58
N LYS A 97 -4.84 10.87 0.25
CA LYS A 97 -5.66 10.45 1.40
C LYS A 97 -5.27 11.07 2.73
N ILE A 98 -4.13 11.74 2.79
CA ILE A 98 -3.70 12.46 4.01
C ILE A 98 -4.66 13.62 4.24
N PRO A 99 -5.20 13.81 5.47
CA PRO A 99 -6.09 14.92 5.78
C PRO A 99 -5.46 16.27 5.49
N GLN A 100 -6.31 17.25 5.15
CA GLN A 100 -5.87 18.60 4.80
C GLN A 100 -5.13 19.30 5.95
N GLU A 101 -5.50 19.03 7.19
CA GLU A 101 -4.82 19.54 8.38
C GLU A 101 -3.35 19.12 8.50
N TYR A 102 -2.95 18.03 7.83
CA TYR A 102 -1.57 17.56 7.71
C TYR A 102 -0.96 17.83 6.34
N GLY A 103 -1.58 18.72 5.53
CA GLY A 103 -1.07 19.15 4.24
C GLY A 103 -1.38 18.21 3.07
N GLY A 104 -2.25 17.23 3.25
CA GLY A 104 -2.74 16.36 2.18
C GLY A 104 -3.98 16.92 1.46
N LEU A 105 -4.56 16.12 0.56
CA LEU A 105 -5.76 16.50 -0.20
C LEU A 105 -7.06 16.08 0.50
N GLY A 106 -7.02 15.14 1.45
CA GLY A 106 -8.18 14.67 2.18
C GLY A 106 -9.23 13.96 1.31
N PHE A 107 -8.82 13.31 0.22
CA PHE A 107 -9.75 12.70 -0.72
C PHE A 107 -10.55 11.56 -0.11
N SER A 108 -11.81 11.47 -0.55
CA SER A 108 -12.63 10.28 -0.37
C SER A 108 -11.97 9.06 -1.02
N ILE A 109 -12.34 7.87 -0.56
CA ILE A 109 -11.87 6.62 -1.18
C ILE A 109 -12.28 6.54 -2.65
N THR A 110 -13.43 7.11 -3.00
CA THR A 110 -13.94 7.17 -4.39
C THR A 110 -13.05 8.02 -5.27
N ASN A 111 -12.71 9.25 -4.85
CA ASN A 111 -11.81 10.11 -5.62
C ASN A 111 -10.40 9.53 -5.70
N TYR A 112 -9.90 8.93 -4.60
CA TYR A 112 -8.64 8.20 -4.63
C TYR A 112 -8.65 7.07 -5.67
N ALA A 113 -9.72 6.24 -5.71
CA ALA A 113 -9.89 5.16 -6.68
C ALA A 113 -9.96 5.67 -8.13
N ARG A 114 -10.67 6.79 -8.37
CA ARG A 114 -10.75 7.43 -9.70
C ARG A 114 -9.39 7.90 -10.19
N VAL A 115 -8.60 8.50 -9.31
CA VAL A 115 -7.23 8.93 -9.64
C VAL A 115 -6.33 7.73 -9.93
N LEU A 116 -6.38 6.66 -9.11
CA LEU A 116 -5.64 5.43 -9.37
C LEU A 116 -6.04 4.79 -10.69
N GLY A 117 -7.33 4.79 -11.03
CA GLY A 117 -7.83 4.30 -12.32
C GLY A 117 -7.21 5.07 -13.50
N MET A 118 -7.22 6.39 -13.45
CA MET A 118 -6.59 7.23 -14.49
C MET A 118 -5.08 6.98 -14.58
N ILE A 119 -4.36 6.97 -13.47
CA ILE A 119 -2.92 6.73 -13.47
C ILE A 119 -2.61 5.32 -14.00
N GLY A 120 -3.41 4.32 -13.60
CA GLY A 120 -3.27 2.94 -14.05
C GLY A 120 -3.46 2.78 -15.55
N SER A 121 -4.43 3.50 -16.16
CA SER A 121 -4.64 3.50 -17.60
C SER A 121 -3.46 4.12 -18.39
N TYR A 122 -2.60 4.89 -17.73
CA TYR A 122 -1.46 5.56 -18.36
C TYR A 122 -0.13 4.87 -18.05
N CYS A 123 0.15 4.55 -16.77
CA CYS A 123 1.43 3.98 -16.34
C CYS A 123 1.26 3.07 -15.12
N SER A 124 1.42 1.76 -15.31
CA SER A 124 1.32 0.76 -14.24
C SER A 124 2.42 0.92 -13.16
N ASN A 125 3.62 1.35 -13.53
CA ASN A 125 4.67 1.67 -12.56
C ASN A 125 4.21 2.78 -11.62
N THR A 126 3.69 3.89 -12.16
CA THR A 126 3.30 5.08 -11.38
C THR A 126 2.15 4.79 -10.43
N VAL A 127 1.11 4.07 -10.87
CA VAL A 127 -0.01 3.74 -9.98
C VAL A 127 0.44 2.82 -8.84
N THR A 128 1.34 1.86 -9.12
CA THR A 128 1.87 0.96 -8.09
C THR A 128 2.76 1.70 -7.09
N TYR A 129 3.63 2.59 -7.57
CA TYR A 129 4.50 3.43 -6.74
C TYR A 129 3.71 4.27 -5.74
N LEU A 130 2.70 5.01 -6.23
CA LEU A 130 1.85 5.86 -5.41
C LEU A 130 0.94 5.06 -4.48
N SER A 131 0.35 3.97 -4.96
CA SER A 131 -0.54 3.13 -4.16
C SER A 131 0.21 2.43 -3.02
N ALA A 132 1.41 1.92 -3.26
CA ALA A 132 2.24 1.31 -2.23
C ALA A 132 2.59 2.31 -1.12
N HIS A 133 2.93 3.54 -1.49
CA HIS A 133 3.20 4.61 -0.54
C HIS A 133 1.96 4.95 0.31
N GLN A 134 0.80 5.19 -0.32
CA GLN A 134 -0.36 5.76 0.35
C GLN A 134 -1.32 4.74 0.98
N SER A 135 -1.40 3.53 0.42
CA SER A 135 -2.38 2.54 0.85
C SER A 135 -1.83 1.54 1.86
N ILE A 136 -0.52 1.27 1.83
CA ILE A 136 0.13 0.32 2.71
C ILE A 136 1.37 0.87 3.40
N GLY A 137 1.99 1.92 2.87
CA GLY A 137 3.11 2.62 3.51
C GLY A 137 2.70 3.31 4.81
N VAL A 138 3.60 4.11 5.36
CA VAL A 138 3.44 4.79 6.66
C VAL A 138 2.19 5.68 6.76
N PRO A 139 1.70 6.36 5.69
CA PRO A 139 0.50 7.20 5.80
C PRO A 139 -0.73 6.47 6.30
N GLN A 140 -0.98 5.25 5.81
CA GLN A 140 -2.20 4.53 6.13
C GLN A 140 -2.29 4.07 7.60
N PRO A 141 -1.30 3.34 8.16
CA PRO A 141 -1.34 2.94 9.56
C PRO A 141 -1.30 4.14 10.52
N LEU A 142 -0.57 5.23 10.19
CA LEU A 142 -0.57 6.44 11.02
C LEU A 142 -1.92 7.13 11.05
N ARG A 143 -2.59 7.24 9.90
CA ARG A 143 -3.91 7.87 9.82
C ARG A 143 -4.93 7.16 10.70
N GLU A 144 -4.93 5.82 10.70
CA GLU A 144 -5.93 5.01 11.41
C GLU A 144 -5.57 4.77 12.89
N PHE A 145 -4.29 4.56 13.20
CA PHE A 145 -3.85 4.06 14.50
C PHE A 145 -2.79 4.94 15.17
N GLY A 146 -2.28 5.96 14.49
CA GLY A 146 -1.25 6.85 15.02
C GLY A 146 -1.80 7.83 16.04
N THR A 147 -0.94 8.26 16.98
CA THR A 147 -1.24 9.39 17.88
C THR A 147 -1.21 10.71 17.12
N GLU A 148 -1.79 11.75 17.69
CA GLU A 148 -1.78 13.09 17.07
C GLU A 148 -0.36 13.63 16.89
N GLU A 149 0.55 13.33 17.84
CA GLU A 149 1.96 13.70 17.75
C GLU A 149 2.65 13.00 16.57
N GLN A 150 2.40 11.70 16.40
CA GLN A 150 2.93 10.94 15.27
C GLN A 150 2.37 11.46 13.94
N LYS A 151 1.08 11.74 13.85
CA LYS A 151 0.45 12.28 12.64
C LYS A 151 1.05 13.63 12.26
N ARG A 152 1.17 14.57 13.25
CA ARG A 152 1.77 15.90 13.02
C ARG A 152 3.25 15.84 12.65
N LYS A 153 3.99 14.86 13.17
CA LYS A 153 5.41 14.67 12.86
C LYS A 153 5.64 14.13 11.47
N TYR A 154 4.87 13.15 11.03
CA TYR A 154 5.20 12.36 9.85
C TYR A 154 4.31 12.63 8.63
N LEU A 155 2.99 12.84 8.81
CA LEU A 155 2.09 13.00 7.66
C LEU A 155 2.41 14.21 6.77
N PRO A 156 2.81 15.39 7.29
CA PRO A 156 3.19 16.52 6.46
C PRO A 156 4.42 16.27 5.59
N ARG A 157 5.38 15.48 6.05
CA ARG A 157 6.56 15.08 5.29
C ARG A 157 6.16 14.23 4.09
N LEU A 158 5.31 13.23 4.33
CA LEU A 158 4.81 12.30 3.33
C LEU A 158 3.91 13.01 2.30
N ALA A 159 3.06 13.95 2.73
CA ALA A 159 2.23 14.74 1.82
C ALA A 159 3.05 15.59 0.85
N ARG A 160 4.24 16.05 1.24
CA ARG A 160 5.16 16.84 0.41
C ARG A 160 6.03 16.01 -0.53
N GLY A 161 5.91 14.69 -0.53
CA GLY A 161 6.63 13.82 -1.48
C GLY A 161 7.81 13.03 -0.91
N GLU A 162 8.00 13.00 0.42
CA GLU A 162 8.81 11.94 1.01
C GLU A 162 8.09 10.61 0.82
N ILE A 163 8.83 9.58 0.49
CA ILE A 163 8.27 8.26 0.21
C ILE A 163 8.35 7.38 1.45
N SER A 164 7.44 6.43 1.54
CA SER A 164 7.44 5.42 2.58
C SER A 164 7.31 4.01 2.03
N ALA A 165 7.83 3.05 2.81
CA ALA A 165 7.75 1.63 2.56
C ALA A 165 7.00 0.92 3.70
N PHE A 166 6.65 -0.35 3.44
CA PHE A 166 6.04 -1.26 4.41
C PHE A 166 6.84 -2.56 4.46
N ALA A 167 7.26 -2.95 5.65
CA ALA A 167 8.18 -4.05 5.88
C ALA A 167 7.55 -5.13 6.79
N LEU A 168 6.87 -6.10 6.17
CA LEU A 168 6.22 -7.23 6.82
C LEU A 168 6.95 -8.55 6.50
N THR A 169 7.11 -8.85 5.21
CA THR A 169 7.63 -10.11 4.69
C THR A 169 9.10 -10.29 5.01
N GLU A 170 9.51 -11.52 5.33
CA GLU A 170 10.88 -11.92 5.61
C GLU A 170 11.32 -13.05 4.66
N PRO A 171 12.63 -13.37 4.56
CA PRO A 171 13.10 -14.46 3.71
C PRO A 171 12.36 -15.78 3.92
N ASP A 172 12.06 -16.14 5.17
CA ASP A 172 11.42 -17.40 5.54
C ASP A 172 9.92 -17.24 5.92
N VAL A 173 9.36 -16.02 5.84
CA VAL A 173 8.01 -15.72 6.32
C VAL A 173 7.25 -14.85 5.30
N GLY A 174 6.31 -15.44 4.59
CA GLY A 174 5.44 -14.77 3.60
C GLY A 174 3.97 -14.87 3.98
N SER A 175 3.31 -15.97 3.62
CA SER A 175 1.88 -16.20 3.87
C SER A 175 1.52 -16.39 5.34
N ASP A 176 2.50 -16.62 6.20
CA ASP A 176 2.36 -16.81 7.64
C ASP A 176 3.13 -15.72 8.43
N PRO A 177 2.67 -14.47 8.41
CA PRO A 177 3.38 -13.34 9.00
C PRO A 177 3.48 -13.40 10.53
N ALA A 178 2.66 -14.22 11.19
CA ALA A 178 2.71 -14.42 12.63
C ALA A 178 4.01 -15.09 13.10
N ARG A 179 4.75 -15.73 12.20
CA ARG A 179 6.03 -16.41 12.47
C ARG A 179 7.28 -15.56 12.26
N MET A 180 7.11 -14.25 12.01
CA MET A 180 8.26 -13.38 11.73
C MET A 180 9.38 -13.51 12.77
N GLY A 181 10.62 -13.42 12.26
CA GLY A 181 11.84 -13.48 13.06
C GLY A 181 12.40 -12.13 13.49
N THR A 182 12.00 -11.03 12.82
CA THR A 182 12.41 -9.67 13.21
C THR A 182 11.93 -9.37 14.63
N VAL A 183 12.83 -8.88 15.48
CA VAL A 183 12.55 -8.61 16.91
C VAL A 183 12.82 -7.16 17.27
N ALA A 184 12.01 -6.64 18.18
CA ALA A 184 12.18 -5.33 18.82
C ALA A 184 12.24 -5.53 20.34
N THR A 185 13.44 -5.46 20.90
CA THR A 185 13.68 -5.64 22.32
C THR A 185 13.66 -4.28 23.04
N PRO A 186 12.84 -4.11 24.09
CA PRO A 186 12.82 -2.83 24.83
C PRO A 186 14.17 -2.58 25.50
N THR A 187 14.59 -1.31 25.56
CA THR A 187 15.73 -0.88 26.36
C THR A 187 15.40 -0.90 27.86
N GLU A 188 16.41 -0.96 28.71
CA GLU A 188 16.23 -1.01 30.18
C GLU A 188 15.44 0.18 30.72
N ASP A 189 15.61 1.36 30.12
CA ASP A 189 14.87 2.59 30.49
C ASP A 189 13.44 2.66 29.93
N GLY A 190 13.05 1.67 29.09
CA GLY A 190 11.74 1.60 28.44
C GLY A 190 11.48 2.70 27.40
N LYS A 191 12.46 3.56 27.09
CA LYS A 191 12.29 4.71 26.18
C LYS A 191 12.49 4.39 24.71
N ALA A 192 12.98 3.19 24.40
CA ALA A 192 13.23 2.75 23.02
C ALA A 192 13.15 1.24 22.90
N PHE A 193 13.19 0.79 21.66
CA PHE A 193 13.38 -0.61 21.28
C PHE A 193 14.64 -0.76 20.44
N ILE A 194 15.34 -1.87 20.57
CA ILE A 194 16.44 -2.26 19.69
C ILE A 194 15.87 -3.25 18.68
N LEU A 195 15.81 -2.81 17.42
CA LEU A 195 15.24 -3.56 16.30
C LEU A 195 16.35 -4.31 15.56
N ASN A 196 16.12 -5.62 15.37
CA ASN A 196 16.99 -6.52 14.62
C ASN A 196 16.18 -7.45 13.72
N GLY A 197 16.65 -7.66 12.48
CA GLY A 197 16.04 -8.58 11.54
C GLY A 197 16.15 -8.16 10.09
N ASP A 198 15.63 -9.02 9.20
CA ASP A 198 15.68 -8.85 7.76
C ASP A 198 14.27 -8.83 7.17
N LYS A 199 14.02 -7.88 6.27
CA LYS A 199 12.78 -7.78 5.52
C LYS A 199 13.05 -7.80 4.03
N GLN A 200 12.13 -8.39 3.26
CA GLN A 200 12.25 -8.46 1.81
C GLN A 200 10.94 -8.13 1.10
N TRP A 201 11.03 -7.91 -0.19
CA TRP A 201 9.92 -7.52 -1.07
C TRP A 201 9.22 -6.24 -0.61
N CYS A 202 9.99 -5.35 0.04
CA CYS A 202 9.48 -4.08 0.52
C CYS A 202 9.42 -3.08 -0.64
N THR A 203 8.23 -2.78 -1.12
CA THR A 203 8.03 -1.80 -2.20
C THR A 203 8.48 -0.41 -1.74
N ASN A 204 9.18 0.29 -2.62
CA ASN A 204 9.78 1.62 -2.43
C ASN A 204 10.96 1.67 -1.43
N VAL A 205 11.35 0.57 -0.75
CA VAL A 205 12.38 0.65 0.30
C VAL A 205 13.74 1.08 -0.23
N THR A 206 14.06 0.78 -1.50
CA THR A 206 15.34 1.15 -2.12
C THR A 206 15.29 2.47 -2.89
N ASP A 207 14.15 3.15 -2.92
CA ASP A 207 14.03 4.47 -3.51
C ASP A 207 14.81 5.51 -2.67
N PRO A 208 15.62 6.38 -3.29
CA PRO A 208 16.38 7.42 -2.56
C PRO A 208 15.50 8.38 -1.76
N LYS A 209 14.26 8.63 -2.20
CA LYS A 209 13.29 9.49 -1.52
C LYS A 209 12.55 8.79 -0.36
N THR A 210 12.75 7.49 -0.17
CA THR A 210 12.15 6.78 0.96
C THR A 210 12.85 7.14 2.26
N THR A 211 12.13 7.81 3.13
CA THR A 211 12.62 8.27 4.43
C THR A 211 12.05 7.49 5.60
N LEU A 212 10.87 6.87 5.41
CA LEU A 212 10.13 6.19 6.47
C LEU A 212 9.74 4.76 6.06
N ILE A 213 9.79 3.84 7.02
CA ILE A 213 9.34 2.46 6.85
C ILE A 213 8.38 2.12 8.00
N ALA A 214 7.20 1.57 7.68
CA ALA A 214 6.36 0.89 8.66
C ALA A 214 6.88 -0.54 8.83
N VAL A 215 7.43 -0.87 9.99
CA VAL A 215 8.10 -2.15 10.26
C VAL A 215 7.31 -2.96 11.28
N LEU A 216 7.00 -4.20 10.94
CA LEU A 216 6.43 -5.17 11.87
C LEU A 216 7.56 -5.97 12.52
N ALA A 217 7.53 -6.08 13.86
CA ALA A 217 8.51 -6.82 14.62
C ALA A 217 7.86 -7.48 15.85
N ARG A 218 8.44 -8.61 16.26
CA ARG A 218 8.07 -9.25 17.51
C ARG A 218 8.55 -8.40 18.68
N THR A 219 7.68 -8.18 19.63
CA THR A 219 7.96 -7.58 20.93
C THR A 219 7.84 -8.63 22.03
N PRO A 220 8.28 -8.38 23.27
CA PRO A 220 8.18 -9.35 24.35
C PRO A 220 6.78 -9.92 24.49
N ASP A 221 6.71 -11.22 24.71
CA ASP A 221 5.45 -11.93 24.91
C ASP A 221 4.66 -11.33 26.09
N LYS A 222 3.35 -11.25 25.93
CA LYS A 222 2.46 -10.88 27.02
C LYS A 222 2.21 -12.08 27.92
N GLU A 223 2.54 -11.95 29.19
CA GLU A 223 2.22 -12.97 30.18
C GLU A 223 0.82 -12.75 30.74
N LEU A 224 -0.01 -13.76 30.69
CA LEU A 224 -1.35 -13.78 31.26
C LEU A 224 -1.31 -14.19 32.74
N PRO A 225 -2.35 -13.88 33.54
CA PRO A 225 -2.43 -14.25 34.96
C PRO A 225 -2.28 -15.75 35.23
N ASN A 226 -2.57 -16.60 34.25
CA ASN A 226 -2.42 -18.04 34.34
C ASN A 226 -1.00 -18.54 33.94
N GLY A 227 -0.03 -17.63 33.74
CA GLY A 227 1.33 -17.92 33.32
C GLY A 227 1.51 -18.26 31.83
N LYS A 228 0.43 -18.24 31.03
CA LYS A 228 0.51 -18.44 29.59
C LYS A 228 1.13 -17.20 28.92
N LYS A 229 2.13 -17.42 28.05
CA LYS A 229 2.74 -16.39 27.24
C LYS A 229 2.08 -16.30 25.87
N ILE A 230 1.70 -15.09 25.47
CA ILE A 230 1.12 -14.82 24.15
C ILE A 230 2.14 -14.00 23.36
N PRO A 231 2.59 -14.50 22.18
CA PRO A 231 3.47 -13.75 21.29
C PRO A 231 2.85 -12.42 20.89
N GLN A 232 3.66 -11.37 20.85
CA GLN A 232 3.22 -10.06 20.42
C GLN A 232 3.99 -9.60 19.17
N ILE A 233 3.26 -8.99 18.23
CA ILE A 233 3.81 -8.29 17.09
C ILE A 233 3.38 -6.85 17.17
N SER A 234 4.32 -5.92 17.05
CA SER A 234 4.06 -4.48 17.09
C SER A 234 4.49 -3.82 15.79
N CYS A 235 3.94 -2.65 15.49
CA CYS A 235 4.24 -1.86 14.30
C CYS A 235 5.00 -0.60 14.69
N PHE A 236 6.06 -0.28 13.97
CA PHE A 236 6.94 0.85 14.26
C PHE A 236 7.14 1.74 13.02
N VAL A 237 7.21 3.05 13.22
CA VAL A 237 7.76 3.96 12.21
C VAL A 237 9.27 4.02 12.40
N VAL A 238 10.01 3.61 11.39
CA VAL A 238 11.48 3.62 11.36
C VAL A 238 11.96 4.59 10.29
N GLU A 239 12.89 5.48 10.63
CA GLU A 239 13.51 6.38 9.65
C GLU A 239 14.70 5.67 8.98
N THR A 240 14.77 5.75 7.65
CA THR A 240 15.82 5.07 6.88
C THR A 240 17.23 5.61 7.14
N ALA A 241 17.33 6.84 7.66
CA ALA A 241 18.59 7.48 8.01
C ALA A 241 19.17 7.05 9.37
N TRP A 242 18.42 6.26 10.15
CA TRP A 242 18.93 5.83 11.45
C TRP A 242 20.07 4.82 11.32
N PRO A 243 21.09 4.90 12.20
CA PRO A 243 22.17 3.92 12.23
C PRO A 243 21.64 2.49 12.33
N GLY A 244 22.20 1.60 11.53
CA GLY A 244 21.83 0.19 11.49
C GLY A 244 20.68 -0.14 10.52
N VAL A 245 20.06 0.83 9.84
CA VAL A 245 19.12 0.59 8.75
C VAL A 245 19.91 0.46 7.44
N GLU A 246 19.95 -0.73 6.88
CA GLU A 246 20.69 -1.04 5.66
C GLU A 246 19.75 -1.45 4.53
N ARG A 247 19.67 -0.67 3.46
CA ARG A 247 18.99 -1.05 2.21
C ARG A 247 19.94 -1.95 1.40
N VAL A 248 19.66 -3.26 1.38
CA VAL A 248 20.65 -4.25 0.95
C VAL A 248 20.62 -4.50 -0.54
N ARG A 249 19.43 -4.69 -1.11
CA ARG A 249 19.29 -5.12 -2.49
C ARG A 249 18.00 -4.57 -3.09
N ARG A 250 18.11 -4.03 -4.31
CA ARG A 250 16.95 -3.77 -5.17
C ARG A 250 16.59 -5.03 -5.94
N SER A 251 15.31 -5.38 -5.96
CA SER A 251 14.79 -6.50 -6.72
C SER A 251 14.62 -6.11 -8.20
N THR A 252 15.09 -6.96 -9.11
CA THR A 252 14.87 -6.79 -10.55
C THR A 252 13.63 -7.59 -10.95
N PHE A 253 12.58 -6.90 -11.34
CA PHE A 253 11.32 -7.50 -11.75
C PHE A 253 11.27 -7.75 -13.27
N MET A 254 10.46 -8.72 -13.68
CA MET A 254 10.18 -8.97 -15.10
C MET A 254 9.32 -7.84 -15.70
N GLY A 255 8.39 -7.27 -14.93
CA GLY A 255 7.61 -6.08 -15.23
C GLY A 255 7.59 -5.14 -14.01
N LEU A 256 7.00 -3.95 -14.14
CA LEU A 256 7.01 -2.92 -13.10
C LEU A 256 8.44 -2.53 -12.66
N ARG A 257 9.33 -2.36 -13.64
CA ARG A 257 10.76 -2.13 -13.38
C ARG A 257 11.06 -0.81 -12.68
N GLY A 258 10.18 0.19 -12.83
CA GLY A 258 10.27 1.47 -12.13
C GLY A 258 10.01 1.39 -10.62
N ILE A 259 9.58 0.23 -10.10
CA ILE A 259 9.32 0.07 -8.67
C ILE A 259 10.62 -0.25 -7.93
N ALA A 260 10.97 0.60 -6.97
CA ALA A 260 12.16 0.43 -6.14
C ALA A 260 11.90 -0.58 -4.99
N ASN A 261 11.52 -1.80 -5.35
CA ASN A 261 11.32 -2.89 -4.39
C ASN A 261 12.66 -3.48 -3.95
N GLY A 262 12.74 -3.96 -2.71
CA GLY A 262 13.99 -4.54 -2.25
C GLY A 262 13.95 -5.11 -0.85
N SER A 263 15.16 -5.34 -0.33
CA SER A 263 15.40 -5.87 1.01
C SER A 263 16.01 -4.80 1.90
N VAL A 264 15.67 -4.87 3.18
CA VAL A 264 16.22 -4.01 4.24
C VAL A 264 16.59 -4.86 5.45
N THR A 265 17.77 -4.61 6.00
CA THR A 265 18.26 -5.23 7.24
C THR A 265 18.30 -4.18 8.35
N PHE A 266 17.90 -4.59 9.53
CA PHE A 266 17.98 -3.80 10.75
C PHE A 266 19.01 -4.41 11.69
N LYS A 267 20.06 -3.65 12.03
CA LYS A 267 21.15 -4.09 12.92
C LYS A 267 21.24 -3.15 14.11
N ASN A 268 20.72 -3.59 15.25
CA ASN A 268 20.71 -2.80 16.49
C ASN A 268 20.14 -1.39 16.32
N VAL A 269 19.08 -1.26 15.51
CA VAL A 269 18.44 0.03 15.26
C VAL A 269 17.69 0.48 16.51
N ARG A 270 18.08 1.63 17.07
CA ARG A 270 17.39 2.23 18.21
C ARG A 270 16.13 2.98 17.75
N VAL A 271 14.97 2.41 18.03
CA VAL A 271 13.65 2.97 17.68
C VAL A 271 13.03 3.58 18.94
N PRO A 272 12.75 4.88 19.01
CA PRO A 272 12.05 5.48 20.14
C PRO A 272 10.71 4.79 20.43
N ALA A 273 10.36 4.62 21.69
CA ALA A 273 9.10 3.95 22.06
C ALA A 273 7.86 4.68 21.52
N GLU A 274 7.95 6.00 21.39
CA GLU A 274 6.92 6.87 20.79
C GLU A 274 6.67 6.60 19.30
N ASN A 275 7.55 5.85 18.64
CA ASN A 275 7.41 5.48 17.23
C ASN A 275 6.62 4.17 17.02
N MET A 276 6.18 3.53 18.10
CA MET A 276 5.25 2.41 17.99
C MET A 276 3.86 2.93 17.59
N ILE A 277 3.29 2.39 16.54
CA ILE A 277 1.93 2.70 16.08
C ILE A 277 0.96 1.77 16.83
N GLY A 278 -0.07 2.35 17.43
CA GLY A 278 -1.04 1.61 18.25
C GLY A 278 -0.43 1.11 19.55
N LYS A 279 -0.93 -0.02 20.06
CA LYS A 279 -0.49 -0.63 21.32
C LYS A 279 0.42 -1.84 21.07
N PRO A 280 1.24 -2.24 22.05
CA PRO A 280 1.99 -3.49 21.98
C PRO A 280 1.09 -4.67 21.62
N GLY A 281 1.50 -5.49 20.63
CA GLY A 281 0.75 -6.65 20.17
C GLY A 281 -0.31 -6.38 19.10
N GLU A 282 -0.61 -5.12 18.78
CA GLU A 282 -1.61 -4.77 17.74
C GLU A 282 -1.02 -4.74 16.31
N GLY A 283 0.28 -4.96 16.14
CA GLY A 283 0.97 -4.79 14.86
C GLY A 283 0.38 -5.61 13.72
N LEU A 284 0.02 -6.87 13.95
CA LEU A 284 -0.56 -7.70 12.90
C LEU A 284 -1.97 -7.23 12.52
N LYS A 285 -2.78 -6.80 13.48
CA LYS A 285 -4.09 -6.18 13.24
C LYS A 285 -3.94 -4.91 12.39
N ILE A 286 -3.00 -4.04 12.77
CA ILE A 286 -2.68 -2.81 12.02
C ILE A 286 -2.26 -3.16 10.59
N ALA A 287 -1.39 -4.16 10.42
CA ALA A 287 -0.93 -4.60 9.11
C ALA A 287 -2.09 -5.09 8.23
N LEU A 288 -2.96 -5.94 8.73
CA LEU A 288 -4.10 -6.48 7.98
C LEU A 288 -5.12 -5.40 7.62
N ALA A 289 -5.43 -4.49 8.55
CA ALA A 289 -6.30 -3.35 8.29
C ALA A 289 -5.72 -2.43 7.21
N THR A 290 -4.42 -2.14 7.29
CA THR A 290 -3.70 -1.35 6.27
C THR A 290 -3.75 -2.01 4.90
N LEU A 291 -3.50 -3.30 4.80
CA LEU A 291 -3.56 -4.06 3.54
C LEU A 291 -4.96 -4.07 2.91
N ASN A 292 -6.04 -4.01 3.71
CA ASN A 292 -7.40 -3.96 3.18
C ASN A 292 -7.64 -2.70 2.34
N VAL A 293 -7.06 -1.57 2.71
CA VAL A 293 -7.14 -0.33 1.92
C VAL A 293 -6.39 -0.46 0.59
N GLY A 294 -5.23 -1.11 0.60
CA GLY A 294 -4.49 -1.44 -0.62
C GLY A 294 -5.32 -2.31 -1.58
N ARG A 295 -6.08 -3.27 -1.06
CA ARG A 295 -6.97 -4.14 -1.83
C ARG A 295 -8.13 -3.42 -2.53
N LEU A 296 -8.51 -2.23 -2.09
CA LEU A 296 -9.47 -1.37 -2.80
C LEU A 296 -8.80 -0.58 -3.94
N GLY A 297 -7.58 -0.13 -3.74
CA GLY A 297 -6.85 0.65 -4.75
C GLY A 297 -6.42 -0.17 -5.98
N LEU A 298 -6.01 -1.42 -5.78
CA LEU A 298 -5.55 -2.29 -6.87
C LEU A 298 -6.65 -2.58 -7.91
N PRO A 299 -7.88 -2.97 -7.56
CA PRO A 299 -8.96 -3.14 -8.53
C PRO A 299 -9.30 -1.84 -9.28
N ALA A 300 -9.25 -0.69 -8.62
CA ALA A 300 -9.48 0.58 -9.29
C ALA A 300 -8.44 0.85 -10.38
N ALA A 301 -7.16 0.60 -10.08
CA ALA A 301 -6.08 0.67 -11.08
C ALA A 301 -6.29 -0.33 -12.22
N ALA A 302 -6.65 -1.58 -11.91
CA ALA A 302 -6.88 -2.64 -12.90
C ALA A 302 -8.06 -2.30 -13.83
N ILE A 303 -9.12 -1.68 -13.32
CA ILE A 303 -10.24 -1.18 -14.14
C ILE A 303 -9.74 -0.13 -15.13
N GLY A 304 -8.90 0.82 -14.67
CA GLY A 304 -8.31 1.84 -15.55
C GLY A 304 -7.49 1.21 -16.69
N VAL A 305 -6.64 0.24 -16.38
CA VAL A 305 -5.87 -0.53 -17.38
C VAL A 305 -6.81 -1.24 -18.35
N GLY A 306 -7.86 -1.90 -17.85
CA GLY A 306 -8.85 -2.61 -18.67
C GLY A 306 -9.58 -1.66 -19.64
N MET A 307 -9.92 -0.45 -19.19
CA MET A 307 -10.55 0.57 -20.05
C MET A 307 -9.61 1.00 -21.18
N ALA A 308 -8.32 1.23 -20.89
CA ALA A 308 -7.33 1.56 -21.91
C ALA A 308 -7.19 0.44 -22.93
N PHE A 309 -7.17 -0.83 -22.50
CA PHE A 309 -7.11 -1.99 -23.42
C PHE A 309 -8.35 -2.08 -24.31
N VAL A 310 -9.54 -1.75 -23.80
CA VAL A 310 -10.76 -1.70 -24.62
C VAL A 310 -10.66 -0.63 -25.69
N ASP A 311 -10.13 0.55 -25.36
CA ASP A 311 -9.98 1.64 -26.32
C ASP A 311 -8.92 1.30 -27.39
N ASP A 312 -7.79 0.71 -27.01
CA ASP A 312 -6.76 0.22 -27.94
C ASP A 312 -7.31 -0.88 -28.84
N ALA A 313 -8.06 -1.84 -28.28
CA ALA A 313 -8.71 -2.90 -29.06
C ALA A 313 -9.71 -2.34 -30.07
N ARG A 314 -10.54 -1.37 -29.66
CA ARG A 314 -11.49 -0.69 -30.56
C ARG A 314 -10.78 0.01 -31.71
N TRP A 315 -9.72 0.76 -31.40
CA TRP A 315 -8.91 1.39 -32.41
C TRP A 315 -8.33 0.36 -33.41
N TRP A 316 -7.74 -0.73 -32.88
CA TRP A 316 -7.14 -1.77 -33.69
C TRP A 316 -8.14 -2.46 -34.61
N ILE A 317 -9.28 -2.94 -34.06
CA ILE A 317 -10.29 -3.67 -34.85
C ILE A 317 -10.96 -2.80 -35.93
N THR A 318 -10.95 -1.49 -35.79
CA THR A 318 -11.51 -0.55 -36.76
C THR A 318 -10.51 -0.14 -37.83
N THR A 319 -9.21 -0.19 -37.52
CA THR A 319 -8.14 0.27 -38.44
C THR A 319 -7.44 -0.87 -39.14
N ARG A 320 -7.17 -2.00 -38.48
CA ARG A 320 -6.50 -3.16 -39.08
C ARG A 320 -7.40 -3.84 -40.12
N GLN A 321 -6.90 -3.95 -41.32
CA GLN A 321 -7.62 -4.63 -42.42
C GLN A 321 -7.06 -6.03 -42.68
N GLN A 322 -7.95 -7.01 -42.84
CA GLN A 322 -7.67 -8.35 -43.31
C GLN A 322 -8.82 -8.81 -44.20
N TRP A 323 -8.50 -9.57 -45.27
CA TRP A 323 -9.48 -10.04 -46.27
C TRP A 323 -10.38 -8.92 -46.80
N GLY A 324 -9.80 -7.74 -47.05
CA GLY A 324 -10.47 -6.61 -47.70
C GLY A 324 -11.41 -5.78 -46.82
N GLN A 325 -11.42 -6.02 -45.49
CA GLN A 325 -12.23 -5.25 -44.56
C GLN A 325 -11.58 -5.13 -43.17
N PRO A 326 -11.97 -4.16 -42.36
CA PRO A 326 -11.54 -4.04 -40.96
C PRO A 326 -11.83 -5.33 -40.17
N VAL A 327 -10.88 -5.78 -39.33
CA VAL A 327 -11.01 -7.06 -38.63
C VAL A 327 -12.24 -7.10 -37.70
N GLY A 328 -12.69 -5.94 -37.18
CA GLY A 328 -13.93 -5.84 -36.40
C GLY A 328 -15.22 -6.12 -37.15
N LYS A 329 -15.19 -6.23 -38.49
CA LYS A 329 -16.35 -6.63 -39.30
C LYS A 329 -16.47 -8.13 -39.52
N HIS A 330 -15.48 -8.91 -39.06
CA HIS A 330 -15.59 -10.36 -39.10
C HIS A 330 -16.45 -10.88 -37.96
N GLN A 331 -17.38 -11.76 -38.24
CA GLN A 331 -18.40 -12.24 -37.30
C GLN A 331 -17.85 -12.76 -35.96
N ALA A 332 -16.66 -13.39 -35.98
CA ALA A 332 -16.05 -13.92 -34.77
C ALA A 332 -15.44 -12.81 -33.83
N ILE A 333 -15.35 -11.56 -34.32
CA ILE A 333 -14.75 -10.42 -33.58
C ILE A 333 -15.80 -9.36 -33.27
N ALA A 334 -16.84 -9.25 -34.08
CA ALA A 334 -17.92 -8.25 -33.95
C ALA A 334 -18.84 -8.49 -32.67
#